data_e7929110696e844db43db651da9d0260
#
_entry.id   e7929110696e844db43db651da9d0260
#
_cell.length_a   1.000
_cell.length_b   1.000
_cell.length_c   1.000
_cell.angle_alpha   90.00
_cell.angle_beta   90.00
_cell.angle_gamma   90.00
#
_symmetry.space_group_name_H-M   'P 1'
#
loop_
_entity.id
_entity.type
_entity.pdbx_description
1 polymer ?
#
loop_
_entity_poly.entity_id
_entity_poly.type
_entity_poly.pdbx_seq_one_letter_code
_entity_poly.pdbx_strand_id
1 'polypeptide(L)'
;MEPVVGLQSSCAVSSFPTIEIWQDVLAQAMTGELIAAMNYTSLSEICDDPEEVADALEHAGIERGHAARFAAEGRRIGVAVQNNVEGKHWKKLREAFLRCIAARDFIGCLIVQEIMLESFAVASYARVGRVGPGTQGRTFAAIAAEEEEHIDHAMEILRAERARDVQGFDEKMYRLHLEVMTTLAEMLTKECRTGHCEVCHGTCVKPALFDISLSAAELRGASLQQYLKTLDMLGLPGEVTLQWVTQLPV
;
A
#
# COMPACT_ATOMS: atom_id res chain seq x y z
N MET A 1 -1.37 57.20 32.30
CA MET A 1 -0.71 56.82 31.02
C MET A 1 -0.18 55.43 31.20
N GLU A 2 -0.94 54.44 30.78
CA GLU A 2 -0.52 53.03 30.77
C GLU A 2 0.07 52.69 29.40
N PRO A 3 1.11 51.88 29.35
CA PRO A 3 1.70 51.50 28.08
C PRO A 3 0.87 50.40 27.40
N VAL A 4 0.58 50.61 26.13
CA VAL A 4 -0.06 49.67 25.21
C VAL A 4 0.88 48.49 25.00
N VAL A 5 0.44 47.28 25.43
CA VAL A 5 1.13 46.03 25.16
C VAL A 5 0.90 45.69 23.69
N GLY A 6 1.97 45.70 22.92
CA GLY A 6 1.95 45.33 21.53
C GLY A 6 1.67 43.83 21.40
N LEU A 7 0.62 43.46 20.64
CA LEU A 7 0.34 42.17 20.15
C LEU A 7 1.47 41.75 19.17
N GLN A 8 2.37 40.91 19.63
CA GLN A 8 3.27 40.18 18.73
C GLN A 8 2.44 39.15 17.96
N SER A 9 2.19 39.45 16.71
CA SER A 9 1.68 38.50 15.72
C SER A 9 2.71 37.38 15.56
N SER A 10 2.47 36.21 16.16
CA SER A 10 3.24 35.01 15.88
C SER A 10 2.90 34.57 14.44
N CYS A 11 3.77 34.90 13.51
CA CYS A 11 3.79 34.22 12.23
C CYS A 11 3.94 32.71 12.51
N ALA A 12 2.88 31.94 12.30
CA ALA A 12 2.98 30.51 12.18
C ALA A 12 3.91 30.22 10.99
N VAL A 13 5.14 29.84 11.29
CA VAL A 13 6.05 29.25 10.32
C VAL A 13 5.38 27.95 9.88
N SER A 14 4.80 27.91 8.69
CA SER A 14 4.41 26.67 8.07
C SER A 14 5.71 25.90 7.82
N SER A 15 6.02 24.96 8.71
CA SER A 15 7.12 24.03 8.50
C SER A 15 6.74 23.16 7.31
N PHE A 16 7.31 23.46 6.13
CA PHE A 16 7.27 22.50 5.03
C PHE A 16 7.92 21.21 5.53
N PRO A 17 7.33 20.03 5.18
CA PRO A 17 7.94 18.76 5.53
C PRO A 17 9.41 18.75 5.14
N THR A 18 10.27 18.35 6.07
CA THR A 18 11.70 18.27 5.79
C THR A 18 11.97 17.25 4.68
N ILE A 19 13.08 17.41 3.99
CA ILE A 19 13.53 16.49 2.91
C ILE A 19 13.57 15.04 3.40
N GLU A 20 13.95 14.82 4.64
CA GLU A 20 14.05 13.51 5.30
C GLU A 20 12.70 12.78 5.38
N ILE A 21 11.62 13.52 5.60
CA ILE A 21 10.25 12.99 5.65
C ILE A 21 9.85 12.42 4.30
N TRP A 22 10.10 13.16 3.23
CA TRP A 22 9.82 12.68 1.89
C TRP A 22 10.70 11.50 1.49
N GLN A 23 11.92 11.44 2.00
CA GLN A 23 12.78 10.27 1.80
C GLN A 23 12.11 9.01 2.34
N ASP A 24 11.57 9.04 3.56
CA ASP A 24 10.91 7.89 4.18
C ASP A 24 9.61 7.51 3.46
N VAL A 25 8.77 8.49 3.10
CA VAL A 25 7.52 8.24 2.36
C VAL A 25 7.81 7.59 1.00
N LEU A 26 8.77 8.15 0.25
CA LEU A 26 9.16 7.63 -1.05
C LEU A 26 9.83 6.24 -0.94
N ALA A 27 10.60 5.99 0.13
CA ALA A 27 11.24 4.70 0.37
C ALA A 27 10.20 3.58 0.59
N GLN A 28 9.15 3.85 1.36
CA GLN A 28 8.09 2.86 1.58
C GLN A 28 7.26 2.63 0.31
N ALA A 29 6.89 3.68 -0.40
CA ALA A 29 6.19 3.56 -1.67
C ALA A 29 7.02 2.74 -2.67
N MET A 30 8.27 3.14 -2.93
CA MET A 30 9.19 2.40 -3.80
C MET A 30 9.36 0.93 -3.37
N THR A 31 9.32 0.64 -2.07
CA THR A 31 9.44 -0.74 -1.57
C THR A 31 8.20 -1.56 -1.94
N GLY A 32 7.01 -0.98 -1.80
CA GLY A 32 5.75 -1.61 -2.20
C GLY A 32 5.78 -2.03 -3.67
N GLU A 33 6.11 -1.10 -4.57
CA GLU A 33 6.21 -1.36 -6.00
C GLU A 33 7.23 -2.44 -6.35
N LEU A 34 8.39 -2.43 -5.68
CA LEU A 34 9.39 -3.48 -5.91
C LEU A 34 8.91 -4.85 -5.45
N ILE A 35 8.14 -4.92 -4.36
CA ILE A 35 7.50 -6.17 -3.91
C ILE A 35 6.44 -6.60 -4.93
N ALA A 36 5.60 -5.69 -5.44
CA ALA A 36 4.62 -5.97 -6.48
C ALA A 36 5.31 -6.49 -7.76
N ALA A 37 6.36 -5.83 -8.23
CA ALA A 37 7.13 -6.29 -9.38
C ALA A 37 7.73 -7.70 -9.20
N MET A 38 8.20 -8.01 -7.98
CA MET A 38 8.68 -9.35 -7.64
C MET A 38 7.54 -10.38 -7.58
N ASN A 39 6.36 -9.97 -7.10
CA ASN A 39 5.16 -10.80 -7.04
C ASN A 39 4.71 -11.19 -8.45
N TYR A 40 4.51 -10.23 -9.34
CA TYR A 40 4.10 -10.50 -10.72
C TYR A 40 5.14 -11.32 -11.50
N THR A 41 6.45 -11.07 -11.28
CA THR A 41 7.50 -11.91 -11.86
C THR A 41 7.37 -13.37 -11.40
N SER A 42 7.08 -13.62 -10.11
CA SER A 42 6.86 -14.99 -9.62
C SER A 42 5.53 -15.58 -10.09
N LEU A 43 4.49 -14.73 -10.26
CA LEU A 43 3.20 -15.17 -10.80
C LEU A 43 3.35 -15.74 -12.21
N SER A 44 4.14 -15.09 -13.07
CA SER A 44 4.40 -15.57 -14.43
C SER A 44 5.00 -16.99 -14.50
N GLU A 45 5.67 -17.43 -13.41
CA GLU A 45 6.26 -18.77 -13.34
C GLU A 45 5.23 -19.89 -13.11
N ILE A 46 4.02 -19.54 -12.66
CA ILE A 46 2.96 -20.52 -12.37
C ILE A 46 1.76 -20.43 -13.33
N CYS A 47 1.71 -19.43 -14.19
CA CYS A 47 0.72 -19.31 -15.25
C CYS A 47 0.96 -20.39 -16.30
N ASP A 48 -0.10 -21.07 -16.74
CA ASP A 48 -0.05 -22.07 -17.79
C ASP A 48 -0.43 -21.47 -19.17
N ASP A 49 -1.18 -20.36 -19.18
CA ASP A 49 -1.57 -19.63 -20.39
C ASP A 49 -0.49 -18.60 -20.76
N PRO A 50 0.01 -18.61 -22.04
CA PRO A 50 0.96 -17.61 -22.51
C PRO A 50 0.47 -16.15 -22.42
N GLU A 51 -0.83 -15.90 -22.52
CA GLU A 51 -1.40 -14.56 -22.35
C GLU A 51 -1.28 -14.11 -20.88
N GLU A 52 -1.65 -14.96 -19.92
CA GLU A 52 -1.47 -14.69 -18.49
C GLU A 52 0.01 -14.48 -18.12
N VAL A 53 0.94 -15.22 -18.73
CA VAL A 53 2.38 -15.02 -18.54
C VAL A 53 2.80 -13.64 -19.03
N ALA A 54 2.32 -13.23 -20.22
CA ALA A 54 2.64 -11.93 -20.80
C ALA A 54 2.10 -10.79 -19.93
N ASP A 55 0.85 -10.90 -19.49
CA ASP A 55 0.20 -9.91 -18.63
C ASP A 55 0.92 -9.75 -17.29
N ALA A 56 1.28 -10.86 -16.63
CA ALA A 56 2.03 -10.82 -15.38
C ALA A 56 3.40 -10.16 -15.56
N LEU A 57 4.09 -10.41 -16.67
CA LEU A 57 5.38 -9.76 -16.96
C LEU A 57 5.24 -8.29 -17.32
N GLU A 58 4.16 -7.89 -17.99
CA GLU A 58 3.82 -6.49 -18.26
C GLU A 58 3.58 -5.74 -16.96
N HIS A 59 2.73 -6.27 -16.06
CA HIS A 59 2.49 -5.68 -14.73
C HIS A 59 3.79 -5.57 -13.93
N ALA A 60 4.64 -6.61 -13.92
CA ALA A 60 5.97 -6.50 -13.29
C ALA A 60 6.83 -5.38 -13.88
N GLY A 61 6.65 -5.05 -15.15
CA GLY A 61 7.28 -3.91 -15.82
C GLY A 61 6.72 -2.57 -15.34
N ILE A 62 5.40 -2.46 -15.23
CA ILE A 62 4.69 -1.27 -14.75
C ILE A 62 5.14 -0.94 -13.32
N GLU A 63 5.14 -1.91 -12.42
CA GLU A 63 5.54 -1.73 -11.03
C GLU A 63 7.00 -1.29 -10.88
N ARG A 64 7.90 -1.83 -11.70
CA ARG A 64 9.29 -1.30 -11.78
C ARG A 64 9.32 0.14 -12.25
N GLY A 65 8.41 0.53 -13.15
CA GLY A 65 8.22 1.90 -13.61
C GLY A 65 7.78 2.82 -12.46
N HIS A 66 6.80 2.40 -11.66
CA HIS A 66 6.34 3.13 -10.47
C HIS A 66 7.48 3.32 -9.46
N ALA A 67 8.20 2.26 -9.12
CA ALA A 67 9.38 2.33 -8.24
C ALA A 67 10.43 3.32 -8.76
N ALA A 68 10.68 3.33 -10.08
CA ALA A 68 11.61 4.27 -10.71
C ALA A 68 11.12 5.73 -10.64
N ARG A 69 9.81 5.97 -10.74
CA ARG A 69 9.18 7.30 -10.57
C ARG A 69 9.39 7.81 -9.14
N PHE A 70 9.17 6.99 -8.10
CA PHE A 70 9.44 7.37 -6.71
C PHE A 70 10.93 7.65 -6.47
N ALA A 71 11.84 6.84 -7.01
CA ALA A 71 13.28 7.10 -6.95
C ALA A 71 13.66 8.40 -7.67
N ALA A 72 13.01 8.74 -8.80
CA ALA A 72 13.23 9.99 -9.52
C ALA A 72 12.77 11.21 -8.71
N GLU A 73 11.62 11.13 -8.03
CA GLU A 73 11.16 12.18 -7.12
C GLU A 73 12.16 12.41 -5.99
N GLY A 74 12.75 11.36 -5.42
CA GLY A 74 13.80 11.49 -4.42
C GLY A 74 15.02 12.25 -4.97
N ARG A 75 15.52 11.86 -6.14
CA ARG A 75 16.63 12.58 -6.79
C ARG A 75 16.30 14.04 -7.03
N ARG A 76 15.07 14.36 -7.43
CA ARG A 76 14.61 15.74 -7.68
C ARG A 76 14.66 16.61 -6.43
N ILE A 77 14.43 16.05 -5.25
CA ILE A 77 14.53 16.76 -3.97
C ILE A 77 15.88 16.57 -3.26
N GLY A 78 16.84 15.94 -3.92
CA GLY A 78 18.21 15.80 -3.42
C GLY A 78 18.42 14.65 -2.42
N VAL A 79 17.54 13.63 -2.39
CA VAL A 79 17.66 12.46 -1.52
C VAL A 79 17.84 11.16 -2.30
N ALA A 80 18.61 10.25 -1.73
CA ALA A 80 18.71 8.87 -2.21
C ALA A 80 17.62 8.03 -1.54
N VAL A 81 16.61 7.63 -2.31
CA VAL A 81 15.56 6.73 -1.83
C VAL A 81 16.12 5.30 -1.77
N GLN A 82 16.05 4.69 -0.60
CA GLN A 82 16.49 3.30 -0.39
C GLN A 82 15.27 2.42 -0.18
N ASN A 83 15.24 1.26 -0.85
CA ASN A 83 14.19 0.28 -0.61
C ASN A 83 14.44 -0.49 0.71
N ASN A 84 13.38 -1.08 1.25
CA ASN A 84 13.39 -1.88 2.46
C ASN A 84 12.67 -3.23 2.24
N VAL A 85 12.92 -3.88 1.10
CA VAL A 85 12.28 -5.18 0.74
C VAL A 85 12.60 -6.28 1.76
N GLU A 86 13.72 -6.14 2.48
CA GLU A 86 14.13 -7.03 3.57
C GLU A 86 13.47 -6.71 4.91
N GLY A 87 12.67 -5.65 4.98
CA GLY A 87 11.95 -5.26 6.18
C GLY A 87 10.98 -6.36 6.64
N LYS A 88 10.88 -6.55 7.95
CA LYS A 88 10.12 -7.67 8.56
C LYS A 88 8.70 -7.83 8.02
N HIS A 89 7.94 -6.74 7.90
CA HIS A 89 6.57 -6.80 7.41
C HIS A 89 6.52 -7.04 5.90
N TRP A 90 7.39 -6.39 5.13
CA TRP A 90 7.49 -6.60 3.70
C TRP A 90 7.84 -8.04 3.36
N LYS A 91 8.79 -8.64 4.08
CA LYS A 91 9.08 -10.08 3.98
C LYS A 91 7.86 -10.93 4.27
N LYS A 92 7.14 -10.65 5.35
CA LYS A 92 5.95 -11.42 5.74
C LYS A 92 4.85 -11.34 4.68
N LEU A 93 4.63 -10.16 4.08
CA LEU A 93 3.70 -10.00 2.96
C LEU A 93 4.16 -10.79 1.73
N ARG A 94 5.44 -10.68 1.38
CA ARG A 94 6.04 -11.43 0.28
C ARG A 94 5.95 -12.95 0.50
N GLU A 95 6.18 -13.43 1.72
CA GLU A 95 6.07 -14.84 2.08
C GLU A 95 4.64 -15.37 1.96
N ALA A 96 3.62 -14.55 2.29
CA ALA A 96 2.22 -14.91 2.07
C ALA A 96 1.95 -15.16 0.57
N PHE A 97 2.41 -14.27 -0.30
CA PHE A 97 2.31 -14.43 -1.74
C PHE A 97 3.06 -15.68 -2.24
N LEU A 98 4.32 -15.87 -1.81
CA LEU A 98 5.15 -17.00 -2.22
C LEU A 98 4.56 -18.37 -1.81
N ARG A 99 3.77 -18.43 -0.73
CA ARG A 99 3.04 -19.66 -0.40
C ARG A 99 1.95 -19.98 -1.45
N CYS A 100 1.28 -18.95 -1.99
CA CYS A 100 0.36 -19.16 -3.10
C CYS A 100 1.11 -19.65 -4.36
N ILE A 101 2.26 -19.05 -4.67
CA ILE A 101 3.14 -19.52 -5.76
C ILE A 101 3.54 -20.99 -5.59
N ALA A 102 4.03 -21.34 -4.38
CA ALA A 102 4.45 -22.73 -4.10
C ALA A 102 3.30 -23.75 -4.21
N ALA A 103 2.07 -23.32 -3.94
CA ALA A 103 0.86 -24.11 -4.12
C ALA A 103 0.29 -24.04 -5.56
N ARG A 104 0.91 -23.28 -6.48
CA ARG A 104 0.39 -22.96 -7.82
C ARG A 104 -1.04 -22.39 -7.75
N ASP A 105 -1.34 -21.63 -6.68
CA ASP A 105 -2.64 -21.01 -6.42
C ASP A 105 -2.70 -19.62 -7.08
N PHE A 106 -2.97 -19.58 -8.38
CA PHE A 106 -3.08 -18.33 -9.16
C PHE A 106 -4.12 -17.38 -8.55
N ILE A 107 -5.29 -17.89 -8.18
CA ILE A 107 -6.36 -17.10 -7.55
C ILE A 107 -5.90 -16.53 -6.19
N GLY A 108 -5.19 -17.31 -5.38
CA GLY A 108 -4.59 -16.83 -4.14
C GLY A 108 -3.58 -15.71 -4.36
N CYS A 109 -2.78 -15.78 -5.42
CA CYS A 109 -1.85 -14.71 -5.81
C CYS A 109 -2.60 -13.42 -6.18
N LEU A 110 -3.65 -13.50 -7.00
CA LEU A 110 -4.47 -12.33 -7.36
C LEU A 110 -5.15 -11.72 -6.13
N ILE A 111 -5.69 -12.53 -5.22
CA ILE A 111 -6.29 -12.04 -3.98
C ILE A 111 -5.28 -11.26 -3.15
N VAL A 112 -4.06 -11.78 -2.98
CA VAL A 112 -3.02 -11.11 -2.18
C VAL A 112 -2.58 -9.82 -2.86
N GLN A 113 -2.21 -9.87 -4.13
CA GLN A 113 -1.67 -8.72 -4.84
C GLN A 113 -2.75 -7.68 -5.14
N GLU A 114 -3.77 -8.04 -5.91
CA GLU A 114 -4.72 -7.06 -6.47
C GLU A 114 -5.74 -6.59 -5.43
N ILE A 115 -6.24 -7.51 -4.59
CA ILE A 115 -7.30 -7.16 -3.67
C ILE A 115 -6.77 -6.56 -2.36
N MET A 116 -5.67 -7.09 -1.83
CA MET A 116 -5.18 -6.67 -0.52
C MET A 116 -4.08 -5.61 -0.64
N LEU A 117 -3.03 -5.86 -1.42
CA LEU A 117 -1.89 -4.95 -1.51
C LEU A 117 -2.23 -3.71 -2.33
N GLU A 118 -2.88 -3.86 -3.52
CA GLU A 118 -3.25 -2.70 -4.34
C GLU A 118 -4.34 -1.85 -3.69
N SER A 119 -5.33 -2.44 -3.02
CA SER A 119 -6.29 -1.63 -2.24
C SER A 119 -5.61 -0.74 -1.20
N PHE A 120 -4.52 -1.25 -0.58
CA PHE A 120 -3.71 -0.46 0.35
C PHE A 120 -2.90 0.62 -0.37
N ALA A 121 -2.28 0.30 -1.51
CA ALA A 121 -1.50 1.22 -2.32
C ALA A 121 -2.36 2.38 -2.84
N VAL A 122 -3.48 2.08 -3.51
CA VAL A 122 -4.45 3.07 -4.02
C VAL A 122 -4.85 4.07 -2.93
N ALA A 123 -5.30 3.58 -1.76
CA ALA A 123 -5.73 4.45 -0.68
C ALA A 123 -4.60 5.31 -0.12
N SER A 124 -3.43 4.71 0.06
CA SER A 124 -2.24 5.38 0.61
C SER A 124 -1.73 6.44 -0.34
N TYR A 125 -1.57 6.10 -1.61
CA TYR A 125 -1.06 7.02 -2.63
C TYR A 125 -2.04 8.15 -2.92
N ALA A 126 -3.34 7.86 -3.00
CA ALA A 126 -4.35 8.91 -3.15
C ALA A 126 -4.34 9.91 -1.98
N ARG A 127 -4.11 9.43 -0.75
CA ARG A 127 -4.02 10.32 0.42
C ARG A 127 -2.75 11.14 0.42
N VAL A 128 -1.59 10.53 0.18
CA VAL A 128 -0.31 11.26 0.06
C VAL A 128 -0.35 12.22 -1.12
N GLY A 129 -0.97 11.83 -2.23
CA GLY A 129 -1.15 12.68 -3.42
C GLY A 129 -1.92 13.97 -3.14
N ARG A 130 -2.92 13.94 -2.23
CA ARG A 130 -3.71 15.14 -1.85
C ARG A 130 -2.93 16.13 -0.99
N VAL A 131 -2.03 15.67 -0.13
CA VAL A 131 -1.30 16.51 0.81
C VAL A 131 0.11 16.83 0.34
N GLY A 132 0.64 16.05 -0.60
CA GLY A 132 1.99 16.21 -1.12
C GLY A 132 2.13 17.46 -2.00
N PRO A 133 3.22 18.23 -1.82
CA PRO A 133 3.46 19.43 -2.60
C PRO A 133 3.91 19.10 -4.04
N GLY A 134 3.53 19.97 -4.98
CA GLY A 134 4.12 20.04 -6.30
C GLY A 134 4.10 18.72 -7.09
N THR A 135 5.27 18.23 -7.49
CA THR A 135 5.41 17.02 -8.31
C THR A 135 5.26 15.75 -7.51
N GLN A 136 5.65 15.74 -6.22
CA GLN A 136 5.46 14.57 -5.35
C GLN A 136 3.99 14.19 -5.28
N GLY A 137 3.12 15.15 -4.91
CA GLY A 137 1.69 14.89 -4.85
C GLY A 137 1.12 14.40 -6.18
N ARG A 138 1.52 15.02 -7.31
CA ARG A 138 1.09 14.56 -8.63
C ARG A 138 1.55 13.15 -8.98
N THR A 139 2.79 12.78 -8.63
CA THR A 139 3.33 11.44 -8.86
C THR A 139 2.54 10.40 -8.10
N PHE A 140 2.28 10.62 -6.79
CA PHE A 140 1.46 9.71 -5.99
C PHE A 140 0.02 9.60 -6.52
N ALA A 141 -0.60 10.72 -6.90
CA ALA A 141 -1.97 10.70 -7.43
C ALA A 141 -2.07 9.98 -8.78
N ALA A 142 -1.07 10.12 -9.64
CA ALA A 142 -1.04 9.44 -10.94
C ALA A 142 -0.86 7.93 -10.76
N ILE A 143 0.08 7.49 -9.90
CA ILE A 143 0.27 6.07 -9.63
C ILE A 143 -0.99 5.48 -8.98
N ALA A 144 -1.63 6.17 -8.02
CA ALA A 144 -2.88 5.69 -7.42
C ALA A 144 -3.99 5.42 -8.45
N ALA A 145 -4.06 6.18 -9.52
CA ALA A 145 -5.03 5.97 -10.60
C ALA A 145 -4.66 4.76 -11.48
N GLU A 146 -3.37 4.55 -11.73
CA GLU A 146 -2.85 3.39 -12.45
C GLU A 146 -3.10 2.08 -11.67
N GLU A 147 -2.91 2.09 -10.32
CA GLU A 147 -3.21 0.93 -9.47
C GLU A 147 -4.72 0.60 -9.38
N GLU A 148 -5.59 1.59 -9.53
CA GLU A 148 -7.04 1.34 -9.58
C GLU A 148 -7.42 0.50 -10.82
N GLU A 149 -6.70 0.68 -11.94
CA GLU A 149 -6.89 -0.12 -13.16
C GLU A 149 -6.45 -1.57 -12.98
N HIS A 150 -5.39 -1.85 -12.20
CA HIS A 150 -4.95 -3.21 -11.88
C HIS A 150 -6.03 -3.98 -11.11
N ILE A 151 -6.63 -3.37 -10.08
CA ILE A 151 -7.73 -3.99 -9.33
C ILE A 151 -8.90 -4.33 -10.27
N ASP A 152 -9.28 -3.45 -11.18
CA ASP A 152 -10.41 -3.65 -12.10
C ASP A 152 -10.15 -4.81 -13.05
N HIS A 153 -8.91 -4.99 -13.53
CA HIS A 153 -8.52 -6.12 -14.38
C HIS A 153 -8.69 -7.47 -13.66
N ALA A 154 -8.17 -7.60 -12.44
CA ALA A 154 -8.29 -8.85 -11.67
C ALA A 154 -9.74 -9.17 -11.27
N MET A 155 -10.60 -8.16 -11.18
CA MET A 155 -11.96 -8.28 -10.67
C MET A 155 -12.82 -9.23 -11.51
N GLU A 156 -12.64 -9.27 -12.85
CA GLU A 156 -13.40 -10.18 -13.71
C GLU A 156 -13.04 -11.64 -13.43
N ILE A 157 -11.75 -11.94 -13.31
CA ILE A 157 -11.24 -13.28 -13.03
C ILE A 157 -11.75 -13.77 -11.67
N LEU A 158 -11.61 -12.92 -10.64
CA LEU A 158 -11.98 -13.27 -9.29
C LEU A 158 -13.49 -13.44 -9.09
N ARG A 159 -14.32 -12.63 -9.77
CA ARG A 159 -15.78 -12.80 -9.79
C ARG A 159 -16.19 -14.10 -10.47
N ALA A 160 -15.57 -14.44 -11.60
CA ALA A 160 -15.84 -15.69 -12.31
C ALA A 160 -15.48 -16.90 -11.44
N GLU A 161 -14.33 -16.84 -10.75
CA GLU A 161 -13.91 -17.92 -9.86
C GLU A 161 -14.83 -18.06 -8.65
N ARG A 162 -15.21 -16.94 -8.00
CA ARG A 162 -16.18 -16.95 -6.90
C ARG A 162 -17.52 -17.52 -7.33
N ALA A 163 -18.00 -17.23 -8.55
CA ALA A 163 -19.25 -17.78 -9.05
C ALA A 163 -19.22 -19.28 -9.26
N ARG A 164 -18.04 -19.90 -9.47
CA ARG A 164 -17.87 -21.35 -9.58
C ARG A 164 -17.93 -22.05 -8.23
N ASP A 165 -17.30 -21.45 -7.20
CA ASP A 165 -17.25 -22.00 -5.84
C ASP A 165 -17.26 -20.87 -4.82
N VAL A 166 -18.46 -20.40 -4.44
CA VAL A 166 -18.64 -19.30 -3.49
C VAL A 166 -18.02 -19.63 -2.14
N GLN A 167 -18.27 -20.84 -1.62
CA GLN A 167 -17.78 -21.20 -0.29
C GLN A 167 -16.24 -21.31 -0.25
N GLY A 168 -15.65 -22.06 -1.17
CA GLY A 168 -14.20 -22.24 -1.21
C GLY A 168 -13.46 -20.93 -1.48
N PHE A 169 -14.03 -20.04 -2.33
CA PHE A 169 -13.47 -18.71 -2.55
C PHE A 169 -13.53 -17.85 -1.28
N ASP A 170 -14.69 -17.76 -0.62
CA ASP A 170 -14.87 -16.94 0.57
C ASP A 170 -13.99 -17.45 1.74
N GLU A 171 -13.82 -18.76 1.91
CA GLU A 171 -12.90 -19.37 2.89
C GLU A 171 -11.43 -19.03 2.58
N LYS A 172 -11.03 -19.11 1.30
CA LYS A 172 -9.69 -18.72 0.83
C LYS A 172 -9.42 -17.24 1.11
N MET A 173 -10.35 -16.37 0.72
CA MET A 173 -10.29 -14.94 0.95
C MET A 173 -10.12 -14.62 2.42
N TYR A 174 -10.91 -15.22 3.31
CA TYR A 174 -10.83 -15.02 4.75
C TYR A 174 -9.48 -15.46 5.34
N ARG A 175 -8.98 -16.60 4.93
CA ARG A 175 -7.66 -17.09 5.37
C ARG A 175 -6.54 -16.13 4.99
N LEU A 176 -6.52 -15.66 3.74
CA LEU A 176 -5.53 -14.71 3.26
C LEU A 176 -5.71 -13.33 3.95
N HIS A 177 -6.96 -12.91 4.20
CA HIS A 177 -7.25 -11.70 4.97
C HIS A 177 -6.60 -11.73 6.35
N LEU A 178 -6.78 -12.82 7.11
CA LEU A 178 -6.19 -12.93 8.44
C LEU A 178 -4.66 -12.81 8.43
N GLU A 179 -4.02 -13.23 7.37
CA GLU A 179 -2.57 -13.20 7.26
C GLU A 179 -2.05 -11.84 6.74
N VAL A 180 -2.54 -11.41 5.59
CA VAL A 180 -2.04 -10.23 4.87
C VAL A 180 -2.53 -8.94 5.53
N MET A 181 -3.84 -8.81 5.75
CA MET A 181 -4.42 -7.60 6.30
C MET A 181 -4.01 -7.36 7.76
N THR A 182 -3.80 -8.43 8.55
CA THR A 182 -3.20 -8.30 9.89
C THR A 182 -1.80 -7.70 9.81
N THR A 183 -0.99 -8.13 8.85
CA THR A 183 0.37 -7.60 8.67
C THR A 183 0.36 -6.13 8.24
N LEU A 184 -0.52 -5.77 7.29
CA LEU A 184 -0.71 -4.37 6.87
C LEU A 184 -1.22 -3.49 8.03
N ALA A 185 -2.18 -3.98 8.82
CA ALA A 185 -2.66 -3.27 10.00
C ALA A 185 -1.53 -3.05 11.03
N GLU A 186 -0.70 -4.06 11.29
CA GLU A 186 0.47 -3.93 12.16
C GLU A 186 1.47 -2.87 11.67
N MET A 187 1.69 -2.75 10.36
CA MET A 187 2.55 -1.70 9.79
C MET A 187 2.06 -0.30 10.13
N LEU A 188 0.74 -0.11 10.21
CA LEU A 188 0.13 1.20 10.50
C LEU A 188 -0.05 1.48 12.00
N THR A 189 -0.12 0.46 12.86
CA THR A 189 -0.51 0.63 14.26
C THR A 189 0.66 0.68 15.24
N LYS A 190 1.80 0.05 14.95
CA LYS A 190 2.93 0.04 15.89
C LYS A 190 3.54 1.44 16.03
N GLU A 191 3.38 2.03 17.21
CA GLU A 191 4.03 3.29 17.55
C GLU A 191 5.55 3.15 17.58
N CYS A 192 6.22 3.95 16.78
CA CYS A 192 7.67 4.05 16.80
C CYS A 192 8.07 5.22 17.71
N ARG A 193 8.37 4.93 18.98
CA ARG A 193 8.71 5.96 19.98
C ARG A 193 10.14 6.50 19.87
N THR A 194 11.03 5.84 19.16
CA THR A 194 12.48 6.09 19.26
C THR A 194 13.18 6.41 17.93
N GLY A 195 12.44 6.57 16.82
CA GLY A 195 13.06 6.73 15.49
C GLY A 195 13.77 5.47 14.96
N HIS A 196 14.04 4.49 15.79
CA HIS A 196 14.53 3.16 15.42
C HIS A 196 13.45 2.13 15.70
N CYS A 197 12.72 1.76 14.66
CA CYS A 197 11.75 0.69 14.72
C CYS A 197 12.41 -0.59 14.18
N GLU A 198 12.50 -1.63 15.01
CA GLU A 198 12.98 -2.96 14.56
C GLU A 198 12.13 -3.54 13.43
N VAL A 199 10.89 -3.05 13.30
CA VAL A 199 9.93 -3.45 12.27
C VAL A 199 10.25 -2.84 10.90
N CYS A 200 10.62 -1.55 10.87
CA CYS A 200 10.86 -0.79 9.64
C CYS A 200 12.36 -0.58 9.36
N HIS A 201 13.25 -1.12 10.19
CA HIS A 201 14.69 -0.95 10.07
C HIS A 201 15.15 0.51 9.86
N GLY A 202 14.49 1.45 10.57
CA GLY A 202 14.79 2.87 10.48
C GLY A 202 14.04 3.66 9.41
N THR A 203 13.26 3.00 8.54
CA THR A 203 12.45 3.66 7.49
C THR A 203 10.97 3.77 7.88
N CYS A 204 10.68 4.21 9.10
CA CYS A 204 9.31 4.38 9.56
C CYS A 204 8.67 5.65 9.01
N VAL A 205 7.59 5.52 8.25
CA VAL A 205 6.86 6.68 7.68
C VAL A 205 5.94 7.39 8.67
N LYS A 206 5.68 6.82 9.86
CA LYS A 206 4.71 7.42 10.79
C LYS A 206 5.04 8.84 11.23
N PRO A 207 6.28 9.18 11.62
CA PRO A 207 6.66 10.57 11.88
C PRO A 207 6.47 11.46 10.64
N ALA A 208 6.87 10.94 9.47
CA ALA A 208 6.75 11.63 8.21
C ALA A 208 5.29 11.96 7.83
N LEU A 209 4.36 11.04 8.09
CA LEU A 209 2.93 11.27 7.85
C LEU A 209 2.39 12.43 8.69
N PHE A 210 2.82 12.57 9.94
CA PHE A 210 2.42 13.67 10.82
C PHE A 210 2.82 15.04 10.25
N ASP A 211 4.03 15.13 9.73
CA ASP A 211 4.57 16.37 9.19
C ASP A 211 3.96 16.77 7.84
N ILE A 212 3.39 15.84 7.10
CA ILE A 212 2.60 16.13 5.90
C ILE A 212 1.10 16.24 6.18
N SER A 213 0.71 16.46 7.44
CA SER A 213 -0.68 16.60 7.86
C SER A 213 -1.58 15.40 7.58
N LEU A 214 -1.00 14.20 7.63
CA LEU A 214 -1.70 12.94 7.47
C LEU A 214 -1.45 12.07 8.71
N SER A 215 -2.52 11.62 9.36
CA SER A 215 -2.39 10.70 10.49
C SER A 215 -2.36 9.24 10.04
N ALA A 216 -1.69 8.39 10.81
CA ALA A 216 -1.74 6.94 10.58
C ALA A 216 -3.16 6.37 10.68
N ALA A 217 -4.01 6.96 11.53
CA ALA A 217 -5.42 6.59 11.66
C ALA A 217 -6.23 6.93 10.40
N GLU A 218 -6.00 8.11 9.80
CA GLU A 218 -6.65 8.50 8.54
C GLU A 218 -6.21 7.60 7.38
N LEU A 219 -4.92 7.29 7.30
CA LEU A 219 -4.39 6.39 6.29
C LEU A 219 -5.01 4.99 6.44
N ARG A 220 -5.02 4.46 7.66
CA ARG A 220 -5.66 3.19 7.98
C ARG A 220 -7.14 3.17 7.60
N GLY A 221 -7.88 4.20 8.00
CA GLY A 221 -9.31 4.33 7.70
C GLY A 221 -9.57 4.33 6.19
N ALA A 222 -8.77 5.06 5.43
CA ALA A 222 -8.87 5.10 3.98
C ALA A 222 -8.54 3.74 3.33
N SER A 223 -7.48 3.06 3.80
CA SER A 223 -7.09 1.75 3.28
C SER A 223 -8.17 0.68 3.57
N LEU A 224 -8.74 0.69 4.77
CA LEU A 224 -9.83 -0.23 5.12
C LEU A 224 -11.11 0.07 4.32
N GLN A 225 -11.41 1.34 4.07
CA GLN A 225 -12.56 1.73 3.24
C GLN A 225 -12.38 1.28 1.79
N GLN A 226 -11.19 1.45 1.21
CA GLN A 226 -10.89 0.97 -0.14
C GLN A 226 -11.00 -0.56 -0.21
N TYR A 227 -10.41 -1.26 0.75
CA TYR A 227 -10.48 -2.71 0.81
C TYR A 227 -11.93 -3.22 0.93
N LEU A 228 -12.76 -2.63 1.79
CA LEU A 228 -14.18 -2.98 1.90
C LEU A 228 -14.93 -2.72 0.60
N LYS A 229 -14.65 -1.61 -0.10
CA LYS A 229 -15.21 -1.32 -1.44
C LYS A 229 -14.84 -2.45 -2.43
N THR A 230 -13.59 -2.88 -2.43
CA THR A 230 -13.11 -3.96 -3.31
C THR A 230 -13.78 -5.29 -2.99
N LEU A 231 -13.97 -5.63 -1.70
CA LEU A 231 -14.71 -6.82 -1.28
C LEU A 231 -16.19 -6.79 -1.68
N ASP A 232 -16.84 -5.63 -1.57
CA ASP A 232 -18.23 -5.42 -2.02
C ASP A 232 -18.34 -5.60 -3.55
N MET A 233 -17.39 -5.08 -4.31
CA MET A 233 -17.30 -5.28 -5.75
C MET A 233 -17.13 -6.76 -6.14
N LEU A 234 -16.49 -7.58 -5.30
CA LEU A 234 -16.44 -9.04 -5.46
C LEU A 234 -17.75 -9.75 -5.07
N GLY A 235 -18.69 -9.03 -4.48
CA GLY A 235 -19.98 -9.55 -4.04
C GLY A 235 -19.94 -10.26 -2.69
N LEU A 236 -18.94 -10.02 -1.84
CA LEU A 236 -18.93 -10.54 -0.48
C LEU A 236 -19.96 -9.78 0.38
N PRO A 237 -20.69 -10.47 1.30
CA PRO A 237 -21.69 -9.81 2.15
C PRO A 237 -21.04 -8.78 3.08
N GLY A 238 -21.50 -7.53 3.07
CA GLY A 238 -20.93 -6.43 3.83
C GLY A 238 -20.88 -6.66 5.34
N GLU A 239 -21.87 -7.34 5.91
CA GLU A 239 -21.87 -7.72 7.33
C GLU A 239 -20.76 -8.71 7.69
N VAL A 240 -20.40 -9.62 6.78
CA VAL A 240 -19.31 -10.58 6.97
C VAL A 240 -17.95 -9.88 6.85
N THR A 241 -17.75 -9.07 5.82
CA THR A 241 -16.51 -8.34 5.59
C THR A 241 -16.23 -7.30 6.66
N LEU A 242 -17.26 -6.67 7.21
CA LEU A 242 -17.13 -5.77 8.35
C LEU A 242 -16.65 -6.51 9.61
N GLN A 243 -17.13 -7.73 9.86
CA GLN A 243 -16.62 -8.55 10.96
C GLN A 243 -15.14 -8.88 10.79
N TRP A 244 -14.70 -9.19 9.57
CA TRP A 244 -13.27 -9.43 9.29
C TRP A 244 -12.40 -8.23 9.65
N VAL A 245 -12.81 -7.05 9.21
CA VAL A 245 -12.06 -5.81 9.45
C VAL A 245 -12.01 -5.44 10.94
N THR A 246 -13.05 -5.74 11.70
CA THR A 246 -13.08 -5.48 13.16
C THR A 246 -12.15 -6.39 13.96
N GLN A 247 -11.67 -7.49 13.39
CA GLN A 247 -10.70 -8.40 14.02
C GLN A 247 -9.25 -7.97 13.81
N LEU A 248 -9.00 -7.00 12.94
CA LEU A 248 -7.64 -6.52 12.68
C LEU A 248 -7.06 -5.77 13.88
N PRO A 249 -5.74 -5.84 14.11
CA PRO A 249 -5.06 -5.11 15.18
C PRO A 249 -5.35 -3.60 15.12
N VAL A 250 -5.58 -2.97 16.28
CA VAL A 250 -5.84 -1.52 16.43
C VAL A 250 -4.57 -0.81 16.84
#